data_96c066a34326c07ace017a82d22b3b86
#
_entry.id   96c066a34326c07ace017a82d22b3b86
#
_cell.length_a   1.000
_cell.length_b   1.000
_cell.length_c   1.000
_cell.angle_alpha   90.00
_cell.angle_beta   90.00
_cell.angle_gamma   90.00
#
_symmetry.space_group_name_H-M   'P 1'
#
loop_
_entity.id
_entity.type
_entity.pdbx_description
1 polymer ?
#
loop_
_entity_poly.entity_id
_entity_poly.type
_entity_poly.pdbx_seq_one_letter_code
_entity_poly.pdbx_strand_id
1 'polypeptide(L)'
;IIDVTAYYPSLQKKYHFGYRVMNHPENFEFIHDSNIAYKRKGDKKARQPFKIMDNAISGQMKQKSSALYDPMSNNSICINGQLLLLDLVEHIEPYCELIQNNTDGIIVKLKDYEHDFDVLDDVVYEWEQRTGMKMDFDTYIGTIYQKDVNNYLLIDRKTGAVKAKGGYVMKLNDLSYDLPIINKALVDYMIHGIPVRRTIMECQDLREFQLVSRISSKYTH
;
A
#
# COMPACT_ATOMS: atom_id res chain seq x y z
N ILE A 1 -8.87 0.92 -6.64
CA ILE A 1 -7.64 0.18 -6.24
C ILE A 1 -8.08 -1.17 -5.74
N ILE A 2 -7.39 -2.21 -6.14
CA ILE A 2 -7.60 -3.59 -5.72
C ILE A 2 -6.29 -4.05 -5.09
N ASP A 3 -6.28 -4.31 -3.78
CA ASP A 3 -5.08 -4.68 -3.02
C ASP A 3 -5.25 -6.08 -2.40
N VAL A 4 -4.23 -6.94 -2.50
CA VAL A 4 -4.27 -8.25 -1.85
C VAL A 4 -4.01 -8.12 -0.35
N THR A 5 -4.93 -8.65 0.44
CA THR A 5 -4.80 -8.63 1.91
C THR A 5 -3.61 -9.45 2.38
N ALA A 6 -2.65 -8.79 3.06
CA ALA A 6 -1.43 -9.42 3.63
C ALA A 6 -0.75 -10.39 2.63
N TYR A 7 -0.50 -9.93 1.41
CA TYR A 7 -0.19 -10.76 0.25
C TYR A 7 0.94 -11.76 0.47
N TYR A 8 2.14 -11.32 0.80
CA TYR A 8 3.29 -12.21 0.98
C TYR A 8 3.12 -13.21 2.13
N PRO A 9 2.63 -12.80 3.32
CA PRO A 9 2.28 -13.75 4.36
C PRO A 9 1.20 -14.75 3.95
N SER A 10 0.19 -14.33 3.19
CA SER A 10 -0.85 -15.22 2.68
C SER A 10 -0.30 -16.27 1.71
N LEU A 11 0.60 -15.87 0.80
CA LEU A 11 1.32 -16.78 -0.09
C LEU A 11 2.20 -17.76 0.70
N GLN A 12 2.93 -17.23 1.70
CA GLN A 12 3.80 -18.00 2.57
C GLN A 12 3.02 -19.09 3.30
N LYS A 13 1.87 -18.75 3.89
CA LYS A 13 1.01 -19.72 4.56
C LYS A 13 0.43 -20.73 3.58
N LYS A 14 -0.11 -20.29 2.45
CA LYS A 14 -0.77 -21.16 1.48
C LYS A 14 0.15 -22.21 0.87
N TYR A 15 1.38 -21.82 0.52
CA TYR A 15 2.33 -22.68 -0.17
C TYR A 15 3.45 -23.19 0.74
N HIS A 16 3.36 -22.94 2.05
CA HIS A 16 4.32 -23.33 3.08
C HIS A 16 5.75 -22.84 2.78
N PHE A 17 5.88 -21.68 2.14
CA PHE A 17 7.19 -21.10 1.85
C PHE A 17 7.92 -20.73 3.14
N GLY A 18 9.18 -21.17 3.28
CA GLY A 18 10.02 -20.92 4.43
C GLY A 18 9.72 -21.78 5.66
N TYR A 19 8.75 -22.69 5.63
CA TYR A 19 8.42 -23.57 6.75
C TYR A 19 9.61 -24.48 7.13
N ARG A 20 10.44 -24.83 6.15
CA ARG A 20 11.65 -25.68 6.38
C ARG A 20 12.70 -25.05 7.31
N VAL A 21 12.67 -23.71 7.49
CA VAL A 21 13.58 -22.98 8.39
C VAL A 21 12.89 -22.53 9.67
N MET A 22 11.63 -22.87 9.86
CA MET A 22 10.86 -22.55 11.07
C MET A 22 10.79 -23.78 11.98
N ASN A 23 11.20 -23.62 13.24
CA ASN A 23 11.02 -24.68 14.23
C ASN A 23 9.56 -24.89 14.60
N HIS A 24 8.75 -23.81 14.54
CA HIS A 24 7.35 -23.76 14.92
C HIS A 24 6.54 -22.96 13.89
N PRO A 25 6.22 -23.54 12.71
CA PRO A 25 5.43 -22.86 11.68
C PRO A 25 4.03 -22.45 12.18
N GLU A 26 3.44 -23.19 13.11
CA GLU A 26 2.16 -22.89 13.74
C GLU A 26 2.12 -21.51 14.42
N ASN A 27 3.25 -21.04 14.93
CA ASN A 27 3.34 -19.68 15.50
C ASN A 27 3.21 -18.61 14.41
N PHE A 28 3.79 -18.82 13.24
CA PHE A 28 3.60 -17.93 12.10
C PHE A 28 2.14 -17.92 11.64
N GLU A 29 1.52 -19.11 11.54
CA GLU A 29 0.10 -19.21 11.16
C GLU A 29 -0.81 -18.48 12.15
N PHE A 30 -0.55 -18.64 13.46
CA PHE A 30 -1.27 -17.92 14.50
C PHE A 30 -1.13 -16.40 14.37
N ILE A 31 0.08 -15.89 14.09
CA ILE A 31 0.33 -14.46 13.88
C ILE A 31 -0.44 -13.96 12.67
N HIS A 32 -0.36 -14.68 11.55
CA HIS A 32 -1.06 -14.34 10.33
C HIS A 32 -2.58 -14.33 10.50
N ASP A 33 -3.14 -15.39 11.08
CA ASP A 33 -4.58 -15.50 11.32
C ASP A 33 -5.09 -14.42 12.28
N SER A 34 -4.31 -14.09 13.30
CA SER A 34 -4.61 -12.97 14.21
C SER A 34 -4.62 -11.62 13.48
N ASN A 35 -3.63 -11.37 12.61
CA ASN A 35 -3.60 -10.16 11.77
C ASN A 35 -4.89 -10.04 10.94
N ILE A 36 -5.29 -11.13 10.26
CA ILE A 36 -6.52 -11.16 9.44
C ILE A 36 -7.78 -11.01 10.30
N ALA A 37 -7.85 -11.70 11.44
CA ALA A 37 -9.00 -11.63 12.35
C ALA A 37 -9.22 -10.22 12.89
N TYR A 38 -8.17 -9.54 13.35
CA TYR A 38 -8.27 -8.15 13.82
C TYR A 38 -8.55 -7.17 12.67
N LYS A 39 -8.08 -7.44 11.45
CA LYS A 39 -8.47 -6.65 10.26
C LYS A 39 -9.98 -6.71 10.04
N ARG A 40 -10.57 -7.91 10.06
CA ARG A 40 -12.01 -8.12 9.89
C ARG A 40 -12.85 -7.44 10.98
N LYS A 41 -12.34 -7.40 12.23
CA LYS A 41 -12.98 -6.71 13.35
C LYS A 41 -12.84 -5.19 13.29
N GLY A 42 -12.01 -4.65 12.41
CA GLY A 42 -11.70 -3.21 12.34
C GLY A 42 -10.84 -2.70 13.49
N ASP A 43 -10.30 -3.59 14.34
CA ASP A 43 -9.46 -3.22 15.49
C ASP A 43 -8.02 -2.95 15.04
N LYS A 44 -7.79 -1.71 14.59
CA LYS A 44 -6.47 -1.27 14.11
C LYS A 44 -5.38 -1.35 15.18
N LYS A 45 -5.73 -1.08 16.46
CA LYS A 45 -4.77 -1.05 17.57
C LYS A 45 -4.28 -2.46 17.91
N ALA A 46 -5.20 -3.40 18.09
CA ALA A 46 -4.85 -4.79 18.37
C ALA A 46 -4.17 -5.48 17.16
N ARG A 47 -4.54 -5.08 15.95
CA ARG A 47 -3.94 -5.59 14.70
C ARG A 47 -2.47 -5.21 14.52
N GLN A 48 -2.08 -4.01 14.94
CA GLN A 48 -0.77 -3.42 14.59
C GLN A 48 0.44 -4.33 14.91
N PRO A 49 0.57 -4.93 16.11
CA PRO A 49 1.68 -5.82 16.42
C PRO A 49 1.73 -7.03 15.47
N PHE A 50 0.58 -7.68 15.23
CA PHE A 50 0.48 -8.85 14.36
C PHE A 50 0.85 -8.51 12.91
N LYS A 51 0.39 -7.36 12.40
CA LYS A 51 0.75 -6.89 11.05
C LYS A 51 2.25 -6.67 10.90
N ILE A 52 2.91 -6.09 11.91
CA ILE A 52 4.36 -5.87 11.88
C ILE A 52 5.10 -7.20 11.90
N MET A 53 4.75 -8.12 12.78
CA MET A 53 5.39 -9.44 12.87
C MET A 53 5.16 -10.26 11.60
N ASP A 54 3.97 -10.30 11.07
CA ASP A 54 3.58 -11.00 9.86
C ASP A 54 4.45 -10.58 8.65
N ASN A 55 4.60 -9.28 8.43
CA ASN A 55 5.47 -8.75 7.38
C ASN A 55 6.97 -8.94 7.68
N ALA A 56 7.37 -8.87 8.95
CA ALA A 56 8.77 -9.02 9.34
C ALA A 56 9.28 -10.44 9.06
N ILE A 57 8.46 -11.47 9.29
CA ILE A 57 8.82 -12.88 9.03
C ILE A 57 9.20 -13.07 7.56
N SER A 58 8.37 -12.59 6.63
CA SER A 58 8.68 -12.63 5.19
C SER A 58 9.95 -11.85 4.86
N GLY A 59 10.16 -10.69 5.48
CA GLY A 59 11.36 -9.86 5.29
C GLY A 59 12.66 -10.52 5.80
N GLN A 60 12.58 -11.31 6.89
CA GLN A 60 13.73 -11.98 7.49
C GLN A 60 14.33 -13.07 6.58
N MET A 61 13.56 -13.64 5.67
CA MET A 61 14.07 -14.65 4.73
C MET A 61 15.17 -14.12 3.79
N LYS A 62 15.28 -12.80 3.62
CA LYS A 62 16.33 -12.15 2.81
C LYS A 62 17.64 -11.95 3.56
N GLN A 63 17.60 -11.92 4.89
CA GLN A 63 18.74 -11.50 5.71
C GLN A 63 19.62 -12.69 6.07
N LYS A 64 20.88 -12.69 5.61
CA LYS A 64 21.85 -13.77 5.87
C LYS A 64 22.10 -14.02 7.35
N SER A 65 21.94 -13.01 8.20
CA SER A 65 22.11 -13.12 9.66
C SER A 65 20.87 -13.64 10.40
N SER A 66 19.76 -13.81 9.70
CA SER A 66 18.51 -14.28 10.31
C SER A 66 18.48 -15.79 10.41
N ALA A 67 17.92 -16.29 11.52
CA ALA A 67 17.59 -17.72 11.67
C ALA A 67 16.55 -18.21 10.66
N LEU A 68 15.78 -17.28 10.07
CA LEU A 68 14.78 -17.54 9.02
C LEU A 68 15.34 -17.36 7.60
N TYR A 69 16.66 -17.29 7.43
CA TYR A 69 17.26 -17.08 6.13
C TYR A 69 16.90 -18.20 5.14
N ASP A 70 16.10 -17.87 4.14
CA ASP A 70 15.68 -18.77 3.07
C ASP A 70 15.42 -17.97 1.77
N PRO A 71 16.49 -17.62 1.04
CA PRO A 71 16.37 -16.83 -0.16
C PRO A 71 15.58 -17.51 -1.27
N MET A 72 15.57 -18.86 -1.30
CA MET A 72 14.79 -19.61 -2.28
C MET A 72 13.29 -19.43 -2.03
N SER A 73 12.83 -19.61 -0.80
CA SER A 73 11.43 -19.37 -0.44
C SER A 73 11.03 -17.92 -0.63
N ASN A 74 11.90 -16.97 -0.27
CA ASN A 74 11.65 -15.55 -0.53
C ASN A 74 11.45 -15.26 -2.04
N ASN A 75 12.31 -15.79 -2.90
CA ASN A 75 12.18 -15.61 -4.34
C ASN A 75 10.90 -16.29 -4.87
N SER A 76 10.56 -17.47 -4.35
CA SER A 76 9.32 -18.16 -4.70
C SER A 76 8.08 -17.34 -4.34
N ILE A 77 8.05 -16.71 -3.17
CA ILE A 77 6.96 -15.79 -2.77
C ILE A 77 6.85 -14.64 -3.77
N CYS A 78 7.97 -13.99 -4.11
CA CYS A 78 7.97 -12.86 -5.03
C CYS A 78 7.49 -13.26 -6.44
N ILE A 79 8.00 -14.36 -6.98
CA ILE A 79 7.64 -14.84 -8.32
C ILE A 79 6.18 -15.27 -8.38
N ASN A 80 5.72 -16.10 -7.43
CA ASN A 80 4.34 -16.53 -7.40
C ASN A 80 3.38 -15.34 -7.19
N GLY A 81 3.76 -14.37 -6.35
CA GLY A 81 2.99 -13.14 -6.20
C GLY A 81 2.84 -12.38 -7.50
N GLN A 82 3.92 -12.20 -8.25
CA GLN A 82 3.87 -11.53 -9.55
C GLN A 82 3.01 -12.29 -10.56
N LEU A 83 3.15 -13.62 -10.64
CA LEU A 83 2.38 -14.45 -11.56
C LEU A 83 0.88 -14.44 -11.24
N LEU A 84 0.50 -14.50 -9.97
CA LEU A 84 -0.90 -14.44 -9.57
C LEU A 84 -1.53 -13.07 -9.84
N LEU A 85 -0.78 -11.97 -9.65
CA LEU A 85 -1.29 -10.63 -10.03
C LEU A 85 -1.37 -10.47 -11.55
N LEU A 86 -0.44 -11.06 -12.30
CA LEU A 86 -0.51 -11.06 -13.76
C LEU A 86 -1.74 -11.83 -14.25
N ASP A 87 -1.99 -13.01 -13.70
CA ASP A 87 -3.21 -13.79 -13.98
C ASP A 87 -4.48 -12.97 -13.70
N LEU A 88 -4.52 -12.21 -12.58
CA LEU A 88 -5.64 -11.31 -12.32
C LEU A 88 -5.76 -10.21 -13.38
N VAL A 89 -4.65 -9.55 -13.73
CA VAL A 89 -4.64 -8.48 -14.75
C VAL A 89 -5.19 -8.99 -16.08
N GLU A 90 -4.74 -10.15 -16.54
CA GLU A 90 -5.20 -10.76 -17.80
C GLU A 90 -6.72 -11.04 -17.79
N HIS A 91 -7.29 -11.39 -16.63
CA HIS A 91 -8.73 -11.64 -16.52
C HIS A 91 -9.56 -10.37 -16.43
N ILE A 92 -9.06 -9.28 -15.84
CA ILE A 92 -9.80 -8.02 -15.69
C ILE A 92 -9.59 -7.04 -16.87
N GLU A 93 -8.55 -7.21 -17.67
CA GLU A 93 -8.22 -6.31 -18.80
C GLU A 93 -9.39 -6.03 -19.76
N PRO A 94 -10.27 -7.01 -20.07
CA PRO A 94 -11.43 -6.75 -20.92
C PRO A 94 -12.45 -5.76 -20.36
N TYR A 95 -12.49 -5.58 -19.03
CA TYR A 95 -13.52 -4.83 -18.31
C TYR A 95 -13.06 -3.48 -17.78
N CYS A 96 -11.76 -3.22 -17.77
CA CYS A 96 -11.20 -1.98 -17.22
C CYS A 96 -9.92 -1.55 -17.92
N GLU A 97 -9.51 -0.31 -17.69
CA GLU A 97 -8.21 0.21 -18.11
C GLU A 97 -7.22 0.05 -16.95
N LEU A 98 -6.14 -0.70 -17.15
CA LEU A 98 -5.07 -0.83 -16.17
C LEU A 98 -4.27 0.48 -16.12
N ILE A 99 -4.26 1.14 -14.97
CA ILE A 99 -3.49 2.37 -14.76
C ILE A 99 -2.13 2.07 -14.15
N GLN A 100 -2.09 1.16 -13.17
CA GLN A 100 -0.87 0.85 -12.44
C GLN A 100 -0.93 -0.56 -11.86
N ASN A 101 0.19 -1.25 -11.89
CA ASN A 101 0.44 -2.46 -11.12
C ASN A 101 1.54 -2.19 -10.08
N ASN A 102 1.31 -2.58 -8.85
CA ASN A 102 2.28 -2.52 -7.76
C ASN A 102 2.59 -3.95 -7.26
N THR A 103 3.35 -4.06 -6.17
CA THR A 103 3.80 -5.32 -5.58
C THR A 103 2.64 -6.22 -5.08
N ASP A 104 1.57 -5.60 -4.57
CA ASP A 104 0.47 -6.24 -3.84
C ASP A 104 -0.91 -5.76 -4.29
N GLY A 105 -0.96 -4.91 -5.32
CA GLY A 105 -2.23 -4.37 -5.79
C GLY A 105 -2.14 -3.68 -7.14
N ILE A 106 -3.30 -3.37 -7.68
CA ILE A 106 -3.48 -2.74 -8.98
C ILE A 106 -4.42 -1.55 -8.88
N ILE A 107 -4.19 -0.56 -9.72
CA ILE A 107 -5.11 0.56 -9.92
C ILE A 107 -5.71 0.41 -11.31
N VAL A 108 -7.03 0.36 -11.35
CA VAL A 108 -7.79 0.26 -12.59
C VAL A 108 -8.78 1.41 -12.70
N LYS A 109 -9.11 1.79 -13.92
CA LYS A 109 -10.13 2.78 -14.24
C LYS A 109 -11.29 2.08 -14.92
N LEU A 110 -12.49 2.27 -14.40
CA LEU A 110 -13.73 1.84 -14.99
C LEU A 110 -14.29 2.94 -15.90
N LYS A 111 -14.94 2.57 -16.98
CA LYS A 111 -15.62 3.51 -17.89
C LYS A 111 -16.94 3.96 -17.28
N ASP A 112 -17.72 3.00 -16.80
CA ASP A 112 -18.96 3.19 -16.07
C ASP A 112 -18.88 2.44 -14.73
N TYR A 113 -18.73 3.18 -13.63
CA TYR A 113 -18.53 2.59 -12.31
C TYR A 113 -19.73 1.73 -11.88
N GLU A 114 -20.95 2.20 -12.11
CA GLU A 114 -22.16 1.53 -11.62
C GLU A 114 -22.43 0.18 -12.34
N HIS A 115 -22.02 0.08 -13.60
CA HIS A 115 -22.17 -1.14 -14.39
C HIS A 115 -20.93 -2.03 -14.33
N ASP A 116 -19.73 -1.45 -14.47
CA ASP A 116 -18.51 -2.24 -14.66
C ASP A 116 -17.97 -2.78 -13.34
N PHE A 117 -18.37 -2.17 -12.20
CA PHE A 117 -17.85 -2.58 -10.89
C PHE A 117 -18.33 -3.99 -10.51
N ASP A 118 -19.60 -4.32 -10.72
CA ASP A 118 -20.14 -5.64 -10.38
C ASP A 118 -19.45 -6.74 -11.19
N VAL A 119 -19.22 -6.49 -12.49
CA VAL A 119 -18.50 -7.44 -13.36
C VAL A 119 -17.05 -7.62 -12.89
N LEU A 120 -16.40 -6.52 -12.52
CA LEU A 120 -15.03 -6.57 -11.99
C LEU A 120 -14.97 -7.35 -10.66
N ASP A 121 -15.95 -7.13 -9.77
CA ASP A 121 -16.03 -7.81 -8.47
C ASP A 121 -16.22 -9.33 -8.66
N ASP A 122 -17.07 -9.75 -9.60
CA ASP A 122 -17.26 -11.16 -9.94
C ASP A 122 -15.96 -11.81 -10.42
N VAL A 123 -15.22 -11.17 -11.33
CA VAL A 123 -13.93 -11.68 -11.83
C VAL A 123 -12.90 -11.77 -10.70
N VAL A 124 -12.84 -10.76 -9.84
CA VAL A 124 -11.95 -10.76 -8.68
C VAL A 124 -12.36 -11.84 -7.68
N TYR A 125 -13.66 -12.05 -7.46
CA TYR A 125 -14.16 -13.11 -6.60
C TYR A 125 -13.77 -14.51 -7.13
N GLU A 126 -13.90 -14.78 -8.43
CA GLU A 126 -13.44 -16.03 -9.05
C GLU A 126 -11.94 -16.23 -8.84
N TRP A 127 -11.15 -15.18 -9.00
CA TRP A 127 -9.72 -15.21 -8.75
C TRP A 127 -9.41 -15.52 -7.26
N GLU A 128 -10.14 -14.92 -6.33
CA GLU A 128 -10.04 -15.23 -4.90
C GLU A 128 -10.31 -16.72 -4.60
N GLN A 129 -11.34 -17.30 -5.24
CA GLN A 129 -11.67 -18.71 -5.06
C GLN A 129 -10.57 -19.64 -5.59
N ARG A 130 -10.02 -19.33 -6.77
CA ARG A 130 -8.93 -20.11 -7.37
C ARG A 130 -7.63 -20.01 -6.56
N THR A 131 -7.28 -18.81 -6.15
CA THR A 131 -5.98 -18.54 -5.51
C THR A 131 -6.00 -18.70 -4.00
N GLY A 132 -7.16 -18.59 -3.35
CA GLY A 132 -7.32 -18.55 -1.89
C GLY A 132 -6.81 -17.25 -1.26
N MET A 133 -6.40 -16.26 -2.07
CA MET A 133 -6.07 -14.92 -1.61
C MET A 133 -7.35 -14.13 -1.35
N LYS A 134 -7.23 -12.98 -0.66
CA LYS A 134 -8.36 -12.07 -0.42
C LYS A 134 -8.02 -10.67 -0.86
N MET A 135 -8.97 -10.03 -1.53
CA MET A 135 -8.84 -8.68 -2.06
C MET A 135 -9.56 -7.64 -1.20
N ASP A 136 -9.02 -6.45 -1.18
CA ASP A 136 -9.64 -5.24 -0.63
C ASP A 136 -9.87 -4.24 -1.76
N PHE A 137 -11.03 -3.60 -1.77
CA PHE A 137 -11.36 -2.56 -2.73
C PHE A 137 -11.37 -1.18 -2.09
N ASP A 138 -10.60 -0.26 -2.64
CA ASP A 138 -10.71 1.18 -2.38
C ASP A 138 -11.20 1.89 -3.64
N THR A 139 -12.26 2.69 -3.54
CA THR A 139 -12.88 3.37 -4.67
C THR A 139 -12.57 4.87 -4.67
N TYR A 140 -12.22 5.39 -5.83
CA TYR A 140 -11.82 6.77 -6.04
C TYR A 140 -12.61 7.40 -7.18
N ILE A 141 -12.63 8.74 -7.24
CA ILE A 141 -13.30 9.50 -8.30
C ILE A 141 -12.36 10.53 -8.92
N GLY A 142 -12.71 10.97 -10.12
CA GLY A 142 -11.99 12.02 -10.83
C GLY A 142 -10.68 11.57 -11.44
N THR A 143 -9.71 12.45 -11.41
CA THR A 143 -8.41 12.23 -12.06
C THR A 143 -7.38 11.71 -11.07
N ILE A 144 -6.62 10.70 -11.47
CA ILE A 144 -5.39 10.33 -10.79
C ILE A 144 -4.25 11.22 -11.30
N TYR A 145 -3.52 11.84 -10.38
CA TYR A 145 -2.27 12.53 -10.67
C TYR A 145 -1.14 11.63 -10.19
N GLN A 146 -0.39 11.09 -11.13
CA GLN A 146 0.62 10.08 -10.84
C GLN A 146 1.97 10.48 -11.43
N LYS A 147 3.01 10.48 -10.60
CA LYS A 147 4.40 10.57 -11.03
C LYS A 147 5.00 9.17 -11.24
N ASP A 148 4.74 8.29 -10.29
CA ASP A 148 5.19 6.89 -10.29
C ASP A 148 4.31 6.07 -9.30
N VAL A 149 4.58 4.77 -9.18
CA VAL A 149 3.82 3.84 -8.32
C VAL A 149 3.78 4.21 -6.84
N ASN A 150 4.70 5.05 -6.37
CA ASN A 150 4.82 5.48 -4.99
C ASN A 150 4.46 6.95 -4.76
N ASN A 151 4.18 7.72 -5.84
CA ASN A 151 3.86 9.13 -5.77
C ASN A 151 2.63 9.44 -6.62
N TYR A 152 1.48 9.56 -5.94
CA TYR A 152 0.20 9.84 -6.61
C TYR A 152 -0.82 10.52 -5.68
N LEU A 153 -1.81 11.15 -6.31
CA LEU A 153 -2.97 11.77 -5.68
C LEU A 153 -4.26 11.17 -6.24
N LEU A 154 -5.20 10.88 -5.35
CA LEU A 154 -6.54 10.38 -5.65
C LEU A 154 -7.57 11.06 -4.75
N ILE A 155 -8.83 11.09 -5.18
CA ILE A 155 -9.95 11.58 -4.38
C ILE A 155 -10.82 10.39 -3.99
N ASP A 156 -10.93 10.12 -2.69
CA ASP A 156 -11.77 9.04 -2.17
C ASP A 156 -13.23 9.25 -2.53
N ARG A 157 -13.87 8.23 -3.10
CA ARG A 157 -15.26 8.32 -3.60
C ARG A 157 -16.27 8.53 -2.49
N LYS A 158 -16.04 7.96 -1.31
CA LYS A 158 -16.98 7.98 -0.19
C LYS A 158 -16.88 9.25 0.64
N THR A 159 -15.65 9.71 0.86
CA THR A 159 -15.40 10.82 1.79
C THR A 159 -15.07 12.13 1.08
N GLY A 160 -14.72 12.10 -0.20
CA GLY A 160 -14.17 13.24 -0.92
C GLY A 160 -12.78 13.68 -0.46
N ALA A 161 -12.17 12.91 0.45
CA ALA A 161 -10.85 13.24 0.98
C ALA A 161 -9.74 12.93 -0.03
N VAL A 162 -8.71 13.77 -0.03
CA VAL A 162 -7.53 13.54 -0.87
C VAL A 162 -6.67 12.45 -0.24
N LYS A 163 -6.44 11.36 -0.99
CA LYS A 163 -5.41 10.37 -0.67
C LYS A 163 -4.12 10.75 -1.39
N ALA A 164 -3.12 11.13 -0.61
CA ALA A 164 -1.80 11.48 -1.09
C ALA A 164 -0.79 10.39 -0.69
N LYS A 165 -0.07 9.83 -1.66
CA LYS A 165 1.02 8.89 -1.42
C LYS A 165 2.31 9.45 -1.99
N GLY A 166 3.39 9.33 -1.21
CA GLY A 166 4.73 9.74 -1.61
C GLY A 166 5.18 11.11 -1.11
N GLY A 167 6.50 11.29 -1.02
CA GLY A 167 7.13 12.43 -0.36
C GLY A 167 6.79 13.80 -0.95
N TYR A 168 6.36 13.86 -2.21
CA TYR A 168 6.02 15.13 -2.88
C TYR A 168 4.62 15.65 -2.56
N VAL A 169 3.71 14.80 -2.12
CA VAL A 169 2.28 15.14 -2.00
C VAL A 169 1.68 14.76 -0.65
N MET A 170 2.30 13.85 0.11
CA MET A 170 1.83 13.51 1.45
C MET A 170 1.94 14.70 2.39
N LYS A 171 1.02 14.79 3.36
CA LYS A 171 1.14 15.77 4.44
C LYS A 171 2.40 15.45 5.25
N LEU A 172 3.29 16.42 5.34
CA LEU A 172 4.50 16.33 6.16
C LEU A 172 4.17 16.57 7.65
N ASN A 173 4.96 15.99 8.53
CA ASN A 173 4.88 16.20 9.97
C ASN A 173 6.03 17.13 10.43
N ASP A 174 6.00 17.52 11.68
CA ASP A 174 6.98 18.46 12.27
C ASP A 174 8.43 17.94 12.28
N LEU A 175 8.64 16.65 11.98
CA LEU A 175 9.95 16.01 11.90
C LEU A 175 10.42 15.79 10.45
N SER A 176 9.64 16.23 9.48
CA SER A 176 10.01 16.12 8.06
C SER A 176 11.07 17.16 7.71
N TYR A 177 12.03 16.76 6.86
CA TYR A 177 13.14 17.63 6.47
C TYR A 177 12.79 18.62 5.36
N ASP A 178 11.70 18.39 4.66
CA ASP A 178 11.23 19.23 3.56
C ASP A 178 10.25 20.30 4.06
N LEU A 179 10.10 21.37 3.27
CA LEU A 179 9.15 22.45 3.56
C LEU A 179 7.71 21.97 3.35
N PRO A 180 6.86 21.90 4.38
CA PRO A 180 5.49 21.40 4.25
C PRO A 180 4.66 22.18 3.23
N ILE A 181 4.89 23.51 3.09
CA ILE A 181 4.18 24.37 2.14
C ILE A 181 4.32 23.89 0.68
N ILE A 182 5.42 23.22 0.33
CA ILE A 182 5.64 22.71 -1.04
C ILE A 182 4.62 21.64 -1.36
N ASN A 183 4.49 20.65 -0.47
CA ASN A 183 3.53 19.56 -0.64
C ASN A 183 2.09 20.09 -0.65
N LYS A 184 1.77 21.00 0.26
CA LYS A 184 0.46 21.65 0.34
C LYS A 184 0.12 22.39 -0.95
N ALA A 185 1.02 23.25 -1.44
CA ALA A 185 0.79 24.03 -2.65
C ALA A 185 0.66 23.12 -3.90
N LEU A 186 1.39 22.01 -3.96
CA LEU A 186 1.27 21.05 -5.04
C LEU A 186 -0.08 20.33 -5.03
N VAL A 187 -0.54 19.88 -3.86
CA VAL A 187 -1.85 19.25 -3.71
C VAL A 187 -2.98 20.22 -4.03
N ASP A 188 -2.94 21.47 -3.51
CA ASP A 188 -3.92 22.50 -3.77
C ASP A 188 -4.02 22.83 -5.26
N TYR A 189 -2.88 22.90 -5.95
CA TYR A 189 -2.85 23.14 -7.39
C TYR A 189 -3.45 21.97 -8.19
N MET A 190 -3.03 20.75 -7.91
CA MET A 190 -3.44 19.57 -8.67
C MET A 190 -4.91 19.19 -8.45
N ILE A 191 -5.39 19.27 -7.20
CA ILE A 191 -6.73 18.83 -6.84
C ILE A 191 -7.76 19.98 -6.98
N HIS A 192 -7.40 21.18 -6.55
CA HIS A 192 -8.34 22.31 -6.45
C HIS A 192 -8.10 23.40 -7.48
N GLY A 193 -7.04 23.29 -8.30
CA GLY A 193 -6.69 24.31 -9.29
C GLY A 193 -6.23 25.64 -8.67
N ILE A 194 -5.86 25.64 -7.38
CA ILE A 194 -5.41 26.85 -6.68
C ILE A 194 -3.98 27.18 -7.14
N PRO A 195 -3.70 28.37 -7.67
CA PRO A 195 -2.35 28.72 -8.07
C PRO A 195 -1.36 28.62 -6.91
N VAL A 196 -0.20 27.99 -7.14
CA VAL A 196 0.86 27.76 -6.13
C VAL A 196 1.20 29.05 -5.38
N ARG A 197 1.34 30.19 -6.12
CA ARG A 197 1.61 31.49 -5.52
C ARG A 197 0.54 31.90 -4.50
N ARG A 198 -0.73 31.60 -4.77
CA ARG A 198 -1.83 31.94 -3.86
C ARG A 198 -1.73 31.14 -2.55
N THR A 199 -1.54 29.83 -2.61
CA THR A 199 -1.34 28.99 -1.43
C THR A 199 -0.17 29.50 -0.57
N ILE A 200 0.95 29.88 -1.20
CA ILE A 200 2.13 30.36 -0.48
C ILE A 200 1.85 31.75 0.18
N MET A 201 1.27 32.67 -0.55
CA MET A 201 1.07 34.05 -0.06
C MET A 201 -0.04 34.16 0.99
N GLU A 202 -1.05 33.28 0.95
CA GLU A 202 -2.16 33.27 1.91
C GLU A 202 -1.87 32.41 3.15
N CYS A 203 -0.77 31.65 3.16
CA CYS A 203 -0.39 30.80 4.30
C CYS A 203 0.12 31.66 5.47
N GLN A 204 -0.58 31.60 6.61
CA GLN A 204 -0.23 32.36 7.82
C GLN A 204 0.54 31.50 8.85
N ASP A 205 0.66 30.21 8.61
CA ASP A 205 1.41 29.30 9.52
C ASP A 205 2.88 29.26 9.12
N LEU A 206 3.73 29.92 9.91
CA LEU A 206 5.16 29.96 9.68
C LEU A 206 5.85 28.58 9.77
N ARG A 207 5.22 27.60 10.44
CA ARG A 207 5.75 26.24 10.51
C ARG A 207 5.75 25.55 9.15
N GLU A 208 4.86 25.94 8.25
CA GLU A 208 4.81 25.42 6.87
C GLU A 208 6.07 25.81 6.06
N PHE A 209 6.80 26.85 6.50
CA PHE A 209 8.04 27.34 5.87
C PHE A 209 9.30 26.93 6.61
N GLN A 210 9.21 26.04 7.60
CA GLN A 210 10.36 25.60 8.37
C GLN A 210 11.05 24.40 7.71
N LEU A 211 12.35 24.52 7.56
CA LEU A 211 13.24 23.40 7.23
C LEU A 211 13.80 22.82 8.53
N VAL A 212 13.45 21.58 8.82
CA VAL A 212 13.92 20.87 10.02
C VAL A 212 15.18 20.09 9.69
N SER A 213 16.23 20.28 10.48
CA SER A 213 17.46 19.51 10.35
C SER A 213 17.75 18.72 11.63
N ARG A 214 18.10 17.45 11.47
CA ARG A 214 18.51 16.59 12.58
C ARG A 214 19.98 16.87 12.92
N ILE A 215 20.24 17.31 14.13
CA ILE A 215 21.59 17.50 14.62
C ILE A 215 22.11 16.16 15.12
N SER A 216 23.31 15.78 14.69
CA SER A 216 24.00 14.60 15.20
C SER A 216 24.40 14.80 16.66
N SER A 217 24.30 13.75 17.49
CA SER A 217 24.77 13.77 18.89
C SER A 217 26.29 14.05 19.06
N LYS A 218 27.04 14.09 17.96
CA LYS A 218 28.44 14.47 17.94
C LYS A 218 28.67 15.98 18.10
N TYR A 219 27.64 16.80 17.88
CA TYR A 219 27.71 18.25 18.08
C TYR A 219 27.15 18.56 19.48
N THR A 220 27.98 18.51 20.46
CA THR A 220 27.73 19.16 21.77
C THR A 220 28.08 20.62 21.62
N HIS A 221 27.30 21.51 22.22
CA HIS A 221 27.41 22.97 22.22
C HIS A 221 28.82 23.46 22.57
#